data_bb35b183455ba004c2fbab7fbe4c66d5
#
_entry.id   bb35b183455ba004c2fbab7fbe4c66d5
#
_cell.length_a   1.000
_cell.length_b   1.000
_cell.length_c   1.000
_cell.angle_alpha   90.00
_cell.angle_beta   90.00
_cell.angle_gamma   90.00
#
_symmetry.space_group_name_H-M   'P 1'
#
loop_
_entity.id
_entity.type
_entity.pdbx_description
1 polymer ?
#
loop_
_entity_poly.entity_id
_entity_poly.type
_entity_poly.pdbx_seq_one_letter_code
_entity_poly.pdbx_strand_id
1 'polypeptide(L)'
;MNSSKTLLLILISLFSINISSAQNESAKLQEVITQVQDHKSYDREKFPLGLYTPEFYRREALFAKERSKELEAIQKDSLNPSEKISAELLKFKLKETVDFYEYDAYLNPLLSDAGFHVSLPYHVRDLANYDQVKTYLDKLNAIPVYVEQHLVLLREGIQKGITQPRVIFKGYEATYNDQIVKDPKDSYYYSPLKNLPSSLTAQQKDSVLAAGERAVKENVIPQFKRIKNFFDTEYLPKARESVGVSEIPNGRNYYQNRLDYYTTLNLTAEEVHQIGLDEVSRINSEMKKIIAEVEFEGSFEDFIQFLRTDEQFYATTAEELLKEARNISKKIDAQLPRYFKKLPRKPYGVAPVPDAIAPKYTTGRYISAQNETQPGYYWVNTYDLPSRPLYVLPSLTAHEAVPGHHLQISLNGELGDSIPAFRRNFYLSAFGEGWGLYSEFLAEEMGIYTTPYELFGKLTYEQWRACRLVVDTGMHALGWTREEAVEFLRSNTALSLHEINTEIDRYISWPGQAVSYKIGEIKIRELRKKAEKELGDKFDIRDFHEVILKRGTVTLTIMEELVEKYINSSSSPD
;
A
#
# COMPACT_ATOMS: atom_id res chain seq x y z
N MET A 1 52.44 -40.69 8.90
CA MET A 1 51.05 -41.09 8.54
C MET A 1 49.97 -40.77 9.60
N ASN A 2 50.31 -40.39 10.84
CA ASN A 2 49.28 -40.11 11.88
C ASN A 2 48.73 -38.68 11.91
N SER A 3 49.47 -37.66 11.47
CA SER A 3 49.02 -36.24 11.56
C SER A 3 47.89 -35.89 10.59
N SER A 4 47.87 -36.48 9.38
CA SER A 4 46.83 -36.26 8.37
C SER A 4 45.47 -36.88 8.77
N LYS A 5 45.46 -38.00 9.46
CA LYS A 5 44.22 -38.61 9.97
C LYS A 5 43.61 -37.84 11.13
N THR A 6 44.45 -37.28 12.00
CA THR A 6 43.98 -36.43 13.12
C THR A 6 43.43 -35.11 12.61
N LEU A 7 44.04 -34.48 11.60
CA LEU A 7 43.55 -33.25 10.98
C LEU A 7 42.19 -33.47 10.27
N LEU A 8 42.04 -34.61 9.58
CA LEU A 8 40.78 -34.99 8.91
C LEU A 8 39.64 -35.25 9.91
N LEU A 9 39.95 -35.91 11.05
CA LEU A 9 38.97 -36.13 12.12
C LEU A 9 38.55 -34.84 12.83
N ILE A 10 39.45 -33.89 13.02
CA ILE A 10 39.14 -32.56 13.58
C ILE A 10 38.28 -31.75 12.58
N LEU A 11 38.59 -31.79 11.29
CA LEU A 11 37.78 -31.15 10.26
C LEU A 11 36.37 -31.74 10.16
N ILE A 12 36.23 -33.06 10.22
CA ILE A 12 34.93 -33.75 10.21
C ILE A 12 34.13 -33.42 11.47
N SER A 13 34.77 -33.38 12.65
CA SER A 13 34.07 -33.01 13.90
C SER A 13 33.63 -31.53 13.92
N LEU A 14 34.45 -30.60 13.43
CA LEU A 14 34.10 -29.20 13.29
C LEU A 14 32.97 -28.99 12.26
N PHE A 15 32.98 -29.74 11.17
CA PHE A 15 31.93 -29.70 10.16
C PHE A 15 30.60 -30.26 10.69
N SER A 16 30.66 -31.36 11.46
CA SER A 16 29.49 -31.97 12.11
C SER A 16 28.89 -31.06 13.19
N ILE A 17 29.72 -30.36 13.97
CA ILE A 17 29.29 -29.40 14.99
C ILE A 17 28.61 -28.18 14.33
N ASN A 18 29.17 -27.66 13.22
CA ASN A 18 28.59 -26.54 12.49
C ASN A 18 27.25 -26.91 11.85
N ILE A 19 27.09 -28.11 11.28
CA ILE A 19 25.81 -28.58 10.72
C ILE A 19 24.76 -28.72 11.83
N SER A 20 25.12 -29.30 12.97
CA SER A 20 24.21 -29.45 14.11
C SER A 20 23.78 -28.10 14.69
N SER A 21 24.71 -27.14 14.76
CA SER A 21 24.40 -25.76 15.20
C SER A 21 23.46 -25.06 14.22
N ALA A 22 23.72 -25.11 12.92
CA ALA A 22 22.89 -24.52 11.89
C ALA A 22 21.47 -25.10 11.89
N GLN A 23 21.32 -26.42 12.01
CA GLN A 23 20.02 -27.08 12.12
C GLN A 23 19.24 -26.65 13.36
N ASN A 24 19.92 -26.42 14.48
CA ASN A 24 19.31 -25.93 15.72
C ASN A 24 18.80 -24.50 15.56
N GLU A 25 19.57 -23.59 14.96
CA GLU A 25 19.17 -22.21 14.76
C GLU A 25 18.02 -22.08 13.74
N SER A 26 18.05 -22.87 12.67
CA SER A 26 16.94 -23.01 11.71
C SER A 26 15.64 -23.47 12.39
N ALA A 27 15.73 -24.48 13.28
CA ALA A 27 14.58 -24.97 14.05
C ALA A 27 14.01 -23.90 14.98
N LYS A 28 14.86 -23.14 15.68
CA LYS A 28 14.41 -22.01 16.53
C LYS A 28 13.67 -20.95 15.71
N LEU A 29 14.21 -20.57 14.55
CA LEU A 29 13.55 -19.62 13.66
C LEU A 29 12.17 -20.13 13.21
N GLN A 30 12.10 -21.40 12.80
CA GLN A 30 10.83 -22.00 12.39
C GLN A 30 9.82 -22.05 13.54
N GLU A 31 10.26 -22.29 14.76
CA GLU A 31 9.40 -22.25 15.95
C GLU A 31 8.81 -20.85 16.14
N VAL A 32 9.62 -19.79 16.12
CA VAL A 32 9.12 -18.41 16.25
C VAL A 32 8.15 -18.05 15.12
N ILE A 33 8.47 -18.44 13.87
CA ILE A 33 7.57 -18.22 12.72
C ILE A 33 6.22 -18.91 12.97
N THR A 34 6.23 -20.16 13.42
CA THR A 34 5.02 -20.93 13.70
C THR A 34 4.20 -20.29 14.83
N GLN A 35 4.85 -19.89 15.92
CA GLN A 35 4.16 -19.19 17.03
C GLN A 35 3.47 -17.90 16.56
N VAL A 36 4.11 -17.12 15.67
CA VAL A 36 3.51 -15.90 15.11
C VAL A 36 2.37 -16.21 14.14
N GLN A 37 2.50 -17.26 13.32
CA GLN A 37 1.46 -17.65 12.36
C GLN A 37 0.23 -18.26 13.04
N ASP A 38 0.42 -19.04 14.09
CA ASP A 38 -0.65 -19.72 14.82
C ASP A 38 -1.27 -18.84 15.91
N HIS A 39 -0.71 -17.65 16.15
CA HIS A 39 -1.20 -16.73 17.15
C HIS A 39 -2.64 -16.30 16.87
N LYS A 40 -3.55 -16.66 17.80
CA LYS A 40 -4.94 -16.25 17.76
C LYS A 40 -5.11 -14.99 18.59
N SER A 41 -5.03 -13.85 17.94
CA SER A 41 -5.13 -12.53 18.57
C SER A 41 -6.44 -12.35 19.36
N TYR A 42 -7.56 -12.87 18.82
CA TYR A 42 -8.88 -12.81 19.47
C TYR A 42 -9.82 -13.90 18.95
N ASP A 43 -10.92 -14.11 19.66
CA ASP A 43 -12.02 -15.00 19.27
C ASP A 43 -12.86 -14.35 18.18
N ARG A 44 -12.79 -14.89 16.96
CA ARG A 44 -13.50 -14.37 15.77
C ARG A 44 -15.00 -14.63 15.80
N GLU A 45 -15.48 -15.63 16.52
CA GLU A 45 -16.91 -15.90 16.69
C GLU A 45 -17.53 -14.86 17.62
N LYS A 46 -16.83 -14.54 18.70
CA LYS A 46 -17.25 -13.49 19.65
C LYS A 46 -17.13 -12.08 19.08
N PHE A 47 -16.11 -11.82 18.26
CA PHE A 47 -15.84 -10.51 17.67
C PHE A 47 -15.74 -10.60 16.13
N PRO A 48 -16.86 -10.78 15.41
CA PRO A 48 -16.85 -10.97 13.95
C PRO A 48 -16.30 -9.80 13.15
N LEU A 49 -16.26 -8.59 13.74
CA LEU A 49 -15.70 -7.36 13.16
C LEU A 49 -14.34 -6.98 13.73
N GLY A 50 -13.77 -7.81 14.62
CA GLY A 50 -12.48 -7.56 15.27
C GLY A 50 -12.57 -7.11 16.71
N LEU A 51 -11.44 -7.11 17.40
CA LEU A 51 -11.27 -6.65 18.78
C LEU A 51 -10.36 -5.41 18.79
N TYR A 52 -10.85 -4.30 19.34
CA TYR A 52 -10.19 -2.99 19.32
C TYR A 52 -10.25 -2.34 20.70
N THR A 53 -9.50 -2.89 21.66
CA THR A 53 -9.40 -2.35 23.01
C THR A 53 -7.95 -1.99 23.35
N PRO A 54 -7.68 -1.03 24.26
CA PRO A 54 -6.30 -0.74 24.70
C PRO A 54 -5.57 -1.98 25.20
N GLU A 55 -6.26 -2.86 25.93
CA GLU A 55 -5.71 -4.12 26.44
C GLU A 55 -5.35 -5.10 25.30
N PHE A 56 -6.15 -5.14 24.23
CA PHE A 56 -5.82 -5.93 23.05
C PHE A 56 -4.48 -5.47 22.45
N TYR A 57 -4.32 -4.18 22.17
CA TYR A 57 -3.10 -3.64 21.59
C TYR A 57 -1.88 -3.83 22.50
N ARG A 58 -2.07 -3.64 23.82
CA ARG A 58 -1.01 -3.90 24.80
C ARG A 58 -0.56 -5.36 24.76
N ARG A 59 -1.49 -6.31 24.74
CA ARG A 59 -1.19 -7.74 24.69
C ARG A 59 -0.47 -8.13 23.39
N GLU A 60 -0.92 -7.62 22.25
CA GLU A 60 -0.27 -7.87 20.96
C GLU A 60 1.17 -7.30 20.93
N ALA A 61 1.38 -6.12 21.48
CA ALA A 61 2.72 -5.52 21.58
C ALA A 61 3.63 -6.33 22.52
N LEU A 62 3.13 -6.83 23.65
CA LEU A 62 3.90 -7.71 24.55
C LEU A 62 4.26 -9.03 23.87
N PHE A 63 3.33 -9.66 23.18
CA PHE A 63 3.59 -10.86 22.38
C PHE A 63 4.68 -10.60 21.32
N ALA A 64 4.56 -9.49 20.59
CA ALA A 64 5.54 -9.13 19.58
C ALA A 64 6.93 -8.86 20.18
N LYS A 65 7.03 -8.19 21.34
CA LYS A 65 8.29 -7.97 22.06
C LYS A 65 8.96 -9.28 22.47
N GLU A 66 8.18 -10.24 22.95
CA GLU A 66 8.68 -11.54 23.37
C GLU A 66 9.23 -12.32 22.17
N ARG A 67 8.49 -12.37 21.06
CA ARG A 67 8.97 -13.01 19.81
C ARG A 67 10.18 -12.30 19.21
N SER A 68 10.26 -10.99 19.32
CA SER A 68 11.44 -10.23 18.87
C SER A 68 12.70 -10.60 19.66
N LYS A 69 12.59 -10.79 20.98
CA LYS A 69 13.72 -11.26 21.83
C LYS A 69 14.19 -12.65 21.43
N GLU A 70 13.27 -13.56 21.10
CA GLU A 70 13.60 -14.91 20.65
C GLU A 70 14.34 -14.87 19.29
N LEU A 71 13.89 -14.01 18.36
CA LEU A 71 14.60 -13.79 17.09
C LEU A 71 16.01 -13.22 17.29
N GLU A 72 16.19 -12.31 18.24
CA GLU A 72 17.50 -11.71 18.56
C GLU A 72 18.49 -12.72 19.15
N ALA A 73 17.99 -13.76 19.82
CA ALA A 73 18.81 -14.83 20.38
C ALA A 73 19.30 -15.84 19.32
N ILE A 74 18.78 -15.82 18.10
CA ILE A 74 19.17 -16.69 17.00
C ILE A 74 20.50 -16.24 16.41
N GLN A 75 21.42 -17.18 16.23
CA GLN A 75 22.71 -16.94 15.57
C GLN A 75 22.52 -16.81 14.05
N LYS A 76 22.32 -15.60 13.56
CA LYS A 76 22.00 -15.31 12.16
C LYS A 76 23.00 -15.89 11.16
N ASP A 77 24.29 -15.94 11.50
CA ASP A 77 25.32 -16.48 10.60
C ASP A 77 25.13 -17.95 10.28
N SER A 78 24.47 -18.69 11.17
CA SER A 78 24.13 -20.10 10.99
C SER A 78 22.91 -20.34 10.11
N LEU A 79 22.14 -19.31 9.78
CA LEU A 79 20.95 -19.39 8.92
C LEU A 79 21.32 -19.35 7.44
N ASN A 80 20.54 -20.06 6.60
CA ASN A 80 20.67 -19.94 5.16
C ASN A 80 20.14 -18.57 4.65
N PRO A 81 20.48 -18.16 3.42
CA PRO A 81 20.10 -16.84 2.90
C PRO A 81 18.58 -16.54 2.92
N SER A 82 17.73 -17.54 2.69
CA SER A 82 16.27 -17.36 2.73
C SER A 82 15.75 -17.20 4.16
N GLU A 83 16.34 -17.93 5.10
CA GLU A 83 16.02 -17.83 6.52
C GLU A 83 16.45 -16.49 7.11
N LYS A 84 17.62 -15.97 6.73
CA LYS A 84 18.06 -14.62 7.11
C LYS A 84 17.05 -13.56 6.71
N ILE A 85 16.58 -13.60 5.45
CA ILE A 85 15.53 -12.71 4.98
C ILE A 85 14.24 -12.89 5.80
N SER A 86 13.84 -14.13 6.07
CA SER A 86 12.62 -14.39 6.85
C SER A 86 12.72 -13.83 8.28
N ALA A 87 13.87 -13.98 8.94
CA ALA A 87 14.12 -13.45 10.27
C ALA A 87 14.05 -11.92 10.29
N GLU A 88 14.71 -11.25 9.33
CA GLU A 88 14.69 -9.77 9.24
C GLU A 88 13.28 -9.23 8.96
N LEU A 89 12.55 -9.82 8.02
CA LEU A 89 11.19 -9.40 7.71
C LEU A 89 10.23 -9.66 8.88
N LEU A 90 10.39 -10.76 9.60
CA LEU A 90 9.59 -11.04 10.78
C LEU A 90 9.90 -10.05 11.91
N LYS A 91 11.19 -9.72 12.13
CA LYS A 91 11.61 -8.69 13.07
C LYS A 91 10.99 -7.34 12.72
N PHE A 92 11.03 -6.94 11.45
CA PHE A 92 10.41 -5.70 10.97
C PHE A 92 8.91 -5.65 11.24
N LYS A 93 8.19 -6.75 10.95
CA LYS A 93 6.76 -6.88 11.22
C LYS A 93 6.42 -6.80 12.71
N LEU A 94 7.18 -7.49 13.55
CA LEU A 94 6.96 -7.48 15.00
C LEU A 94 7.25 -6.10 15.60
N LYS A 95 8.30 -5.41 15.10
CA LYS A 95 8.61 -4.04 15.50
C LYS A 95 7.43 -3.11 15.22
N GLU A 96 6.81 -3.19 14.05
CA GLU A 96 5.64 -2.36 13.73
C GLU A 96 4.48 -2.61 14.69
N THR A 97 4.24 -3.85 15.11
CA THR A 97 3.20 -4.16 16.12
C THR A 97 3.50 -3.50 17.46
N VAL A 98 4.77 -3.47 17.85
CA VAL A 98 5.23 -2.80 19.09
C VAL A 98 5.09 -1.29 18.96
N ASP A 99 5.60 -0.72 17.88
CA ASP A 99 5.60 0.72 17.63
C ASP A 99 4.18 1.29 17.55
N PHE A 100 3.26 0.57 16.92
CA PHE A 100 1.84 0.95 16.84
C PHE A 100 1.19 1.13 18.20
N TYR A 101 1.60 0.34 19.20
CA TYR A 101 1.18 0.49 20.58
C TYR A 101 1.97 1.58 21.32
N GLU A 102 3.29 1.60 21.20
CA GLU A 102 4.14 2.51 22.00
C GLU A 102 3.98 3.99 21.59
N TYR A 103 3.64 4.25 20.35
CA TYR A 103 3.32 5.59 19.85
C TYR A 103 1.84 5.94 19.97
N ASP A 104 1.03 5.12 20.65
CA ASP A 104 -0.41 5.33 20.77
C ASP A 104 -1.15 5.47 19.42
N ALA A 105 -0.59 4.96 18.33
CA ALA A 105 -1.15 5.10 16.97
C ALA A 105 -2.53 4.43 16.84
N TYR A 106 -2.80 3.41 17.61
CA TYR A 106 -4.10 2.71 17.70
C TYR A 106 -5.25 3.59 18.21
N LEU A 107 -4.95 4.72 18.85
CA LEU A 107 -5.95 5.66 19.35
C LEU A 107 -6.52 6.58 18.26
N ASN A 108 -5.93 6.56 17.07
CA ASN A 108 -6.32 7.43 15.97
C ASN A 108 -6.61 6.66 14.67
N PRO A 109 -7.66 5.80 14.64
CA PRO A 109 -8.01 4.95 13.51
C PRO A 109 -8.78 5.70 12.41
N LEU A 110 -8.43 6.97 12.15
CA LEU A 110 -9.11 7.85 11.20
C LEU A 110 -8.12 8.38 10.16
N LEU A 111 -8.52 8.38 8.90
CA LEU A 111 -7.86 9.05 7.78
C LEU A 111 -8.88 9.97 7.09
N SER A 112 -8.43 10.84 6.19
CA SER A 112 -9.31 11.74 5.44
C SER A 112 -10.34 11.00 4.57
N ASP A 113 -9.95 9.84 4.05
CA ASP A 113 -10.74 8.98 3.15
C ASP A 113 -11.09 7.61 3.74
N ALA A 114 -10.64 7.33 4.97
CA ALA A 114 -10.86 6.06 5.63
C ALA A 114 -11.12 6.23 7.15
N GLY A 115 -11.54 5.14 7.79
CA GLY A 115 -11.79 5.11 9.22
C GLY A 115 -12.58 3.87 9.60
N PHE A 116 -12.75 3.65 10.89
CA PHE A 116 -13.40 2.43 11.38
C PHE A 116 -14.81 2.23 10.79
N HIS A 117 -15.63 3.28 10.68
CA HIS A 117 -16.97 3.20 10.11
C HIS A 117 -16.98 3.19 8.57
N VAL A 118 -15.98 3.81 7.93
CA VAL A 118 -15.82 3.81 6.46
C VAL A 118 -15.42 2.42 5.95
N SER A 119 -14.86 1.57 6.81
CA SER A 119 -14.48 0.19 6.48
C SER A 119 -15.65 -0.79 6.53
N LEU A 120 -16.74 -0.47 7.22
CA LEU A 120 -17.90 -1.36 7.36
C LEU A 120 -18.58 -1.71 6.02
N PRO A 121 -18.74 -0.81 5.04
CA PRO A 121 -19.29 -1.10 3.73
C PRO A 121 -18.56 -2.21 2.95
N TYR A 122 -17.25 -2.46 3.21
CA TYR A 122 -16.53 -3.56 2.55
C TYR A 122 -17.04 -4.97 2.92
N HIS A 123 -17.87 -5.08 3.96
CA HIS A 123 -18.56 -6.32 4.31
C HIS A 123 -19.85 -6.52 3.52
N VAL A 124 -20.35 -5.48 2.86
CA VAL A 124 -21.57 -5.52 2.02
C VAL A 124 -21.18 -6.07 0.66
N ARG A 125 -21.57 -7.32 0.38
CA ARG A 125 -21.25 -8.05 -0.86
C ARG A 125 -22.30 -9.09 -1.16
N ASP A 126 -22.35 -9.60 -2.37
CA ASP A 126 -23.22 -10.70 -2.75
C ASP A 126 -23.00 -11.95 -1.87
N LEU A 127 -24.08 -12.59 -1.49
CA LEU A 127 -24.10 -13.74 -0.60
C LEU A 127 -24.42 -15.00 -1.42
N ALA A 128 -23.47 -15.93 -1.49
CA ALA A 128 -23.59 -17.12 -2.36
C ALA A 128 -24.35 -18.29 -1.72
N ASN A 129 -24.43 -18.37 -0.39
CA ASN A 129 -25.04 -19.48 0.34
C ASN A 129 -25.54 -19.05 1.72
N TYR A 130 -26.25 -19.96 2.41
CA TYR A 130 -26.85 -19.69 3.72
C TYR A 130 -25.83 -19.38 4.82
N ASP A 131 -24.65 -20.00 4.79
CA ASP A 131 -23.60 -19.75 5.79
C ASP A 131 -23.01 -18.34 5.66
N GLN A 132 -22.84 -17.86 4.44
CA GLN A 132 -22.45 -16.47 4.20
C GLN A 132 -23.53 -15.48 4.65
N VAL A 133 -24.80 -15.82 4.49
CA VAL A 133 -25.91 -15.00 5.01
C VAL A 133 -25.88 -14.94 6.54
N LYS A 134 -25.68 -16.05 7.24
CA LYS A 134 -25.55 -16.07 8.70
C LYS A 134 -24.35 -15.23 9.15
N THR A 135 -23.18 -15.46 8.55
CA THR A 135 -21.97 -14.68 8.87
C THR A 135 -22.18 -13.18 8.64
N TYR A 136 -22.92 -12.80 7.61
CA TYR A 136 -23.25 -11.40 7.36
C TYR A 136 -24.16 -10.81 8.45
N LEU A 137 -25.21 -11.53 8.85
CA LEU A 137 -26.09 -11.13 9.94
C LEU A 137 -25.33 -11.01 11.27
N ASP A 138 -24.42 -11.93 11.56
CA ASP A 138 -23.56 -11.87 12.76
C ASP A 138 -22.70 -10.61 12.77
N LYS A 139 -22.16 -10.22 11.60
CA LYS A 139 -21.43 -8.94 11.47
C LYS A 139 -22.32 -7.72 11.70
N LEU A 140 -23.54 -7.70 11.13
CA LEU A 140 -24.47 -6.58 11.38
C LEU A 140 -24.82 -6.48 12.88
N ASN A 141 -24.99 -7.61 13.56
CA ASN A 141 -25.28 -7.66 14.99
C ASN A 141 -24.06 -7.26 15.85
N ALA A 142 -22.84 -7.38 15.34
CA ALA A 142 -21.62 -6.99 16.04
C ALA A 142 -21.28 -5.49 15.93
N ILE A 143 -21.93 -4.74 15.01
CA ILE A 143 -21.65 -3.29 14.80
C ILE A 143 -21.72 -2.47 16.09
N PRO A 144 -22.68 -2.66 17.02
CA PRO A 144 -22.70 -1.89 18.27
C PRO A 144 -21.44 -2.03 19.13
N VAL A 145 -20.92 -3.25 19.27
CA VAL A 145 -19.68 -3.52 20.02
C VAL A 145 -18.48 -2.94 19.29
N TYR A 146 -18.41 -3.11 17.99
CA TYR A 146 -17.36 -2.56 17.14
C TYR A 146 -17.27 -1.02 17.24
N VAL A 147 -18.40 -0.34 17.13
CA VAL A 147 -18.48 1.13 17.26
C VAL A 147 -18.07 1.57 18.65
N GLU A 148 -18.60 0.92 19.71
CA GLU A 148 -18.23 1.26 21.09
C GLU A 148 -16.72 1.21 21.30
N GLN A 149 -16.07 0.13 20.88
CA GLN A 149 -14.62 -0.04 21.04
C GLN A 149 -13.85 1.13 20.40
N HIS A 150 -14.21 1.52 19.17
CA HIS A 150 -13.54 2.62 18.49
C HIS A 150 -13.82 3.99 19.13
N LEU A 151 -15.05 4.23 19.61
CA LEU A 151 -15.35 5.48 20.32
C LEU A 151 -14.58 5.58 21.64
N VAL A 152 -14.35 4.45 22.35
CA VAL A 152 -13.49 4.42 23.54
C VAL A 152 -12.05 4.80 23.20
N LEU A 153 -11.47 4.22 22.13
CA LEU A 153 -10.12 4.57 21.67
C LEU A 153 -10.01 6.06 21.30
N LEU A 154 -10.96 6.57 20.53
CA LEU A 154 -10.96 7.97 20.11
C LEU A 154 -11.11 8.93 21.30
N ARG A 155 -11.90 8.60 22.33
CA ARG A 155 -11.99 9.39 23.56
C ARG A 155 -10.67 9.40 24.32
N GLU A 156 -9.99 8.26 24.41
CA GLU A 156 -8.65 8.19 25.00
C GLU A 156 -7.66 9.03 24.18
N GLY A 157 -7.73 8.95 22.84
CA GLY A 157 -6.94 9.80 21.96
C GLY A 157 -7.16 11.29 22.20
N ILE A 158 -8.43 11.73 22.34
CA ILE A 158 -8.77 13.11 22.69
C ILE A 158 -8.13 13.52 24.02
N GLN A 159 -8.20 12.65 25.05
CA GLN A 159 -7.63 12.92 26.38
C GLN A 159 -6.11 13.04 26.34
N LYS A 160 -5.44 12.27 25.49
CA LYS A 160 -3.98 12.28 25.29
C LYS A 160 -3.51 13.35 24.28
N GLY A 161 -4.41 14.10 23.65
CA GLY A 161 -4.07 15.07 22.61
C GLY A 161 -3.67 14.41 21.28
N ILE A 162 -4.09 13.16 21.06
CA ILE A 162 -3.83 12.42 19.82
C ILE A 162 -5.12 12.44 18.99
N THR A 163 -5.26 13.46 18.15
CA THR A 163 -6.39 13.62 17.22
C THR A 163 -5.90 13.93 15.83
N GLN A 164 -6.74 13.67 14.82
CA GLN A 164 -6.50 14.19 13.47
C GLN A 164 -6.76 15.70 13.43
N PRO A 165 -6.11 16.42 12.49
CA PRO A 165 -6.42 17.82 12.23
C PRO A 165 -7.87 18.01 11.76
N ARG A 166 -8.51 19.07 12.24
CA ARG A 166 -9.89 19.40 11.87
C ARG A 166 -10.09 19.53 10.36
N VAL A 167 -9.09 20.04 9.65
CA VAL A 167 -9.17 20.34 8.22
C VAL A 167 -9.49 19.12 7.35
N ILE A 168 -9.05 17.90 7.75
CA ILE A 168 -9.32 16.70 6.96
C ILE A 168 -10.77 16.21 6.99
N PHE A 169 -11.59 16.76 7.90
CA PHE A 169 -12.98 16.35 8.08
C PHE A 169 -13.97 17.16 7.26
N LYS A 170 -13.52 18.03 6.37
CA LYS A 170 -14.40 18.76 5.48
C LYS A 170 -15.08 17.80 4.49
N GLY A 171 -16.41 17.66 4.58
CA GLY A 171 -17.18 16.71 3.78
C GLY A 171 -17.19 15.27 4.34
N TYR A 172 -16.49 15.01 5.43
CA TYR A 172 -16.40 13.68 6.05
C TYR A 172 -17.75 13.21 6.64
N GLU A 173 -18.63 14.17 6.97
CA GLU A 173 -19.97 13.91 7.50
C GLU A 173 -20.85 13.07 6.57
N ALA A 174 -20.60 13.06 5.28
CA ALA A 174 -21.28 12.19 4.32
C ALA A 174 -21.08 10.71 4.64
N THR A 175 -19.90 10.33 5.17
CA THR A 175 -19.54 8.93 5.46
C THR A 175 -20.45 8.28 6.50
N TYR A 176 -21.07 9.07 7.37
CA TYR A 176 -22.03 8.57 8.37
C TYR A 176 -23.46 9.08 8.15
N ASN A 177 -23.69 10.27 7.60
CA ASN A 177 -25.03 10.79 7.35
C ASN A 177 -25.79 9.94 6.32
N ASP A 178 -25.13 9.51 5.25
CA ASP A 178 -25.72 8.71 4.17
C ASP A 178 -26.21 7.33 4.64
N GLN A 179 -25.75 6.88 5.82
CA GLN A 179 -26.18 5.62 6.43
C GLN A 179 -27.37 5.78 7.36
N ILE A 180 -27.83 7.01 7.64
CA ILE A 180 -28.97 7.31 8.51
C ILE A 180 -30.25 7.41 7.68
N VAL A 181 -30.78 6.26 7.30
CA VAL A 181 -32.02 6.17 6.51
C VAL A 181 -33.25 6.01 7.39
N LYS A 182 -34.45 6.31 6.85
CA LYS A 182 -35.74 6.18 7.55
C LYS A 182 -36.26 4.73 7.52
N ASP A 183 -36.25 4.11 6.35
CA ASP A 183 -36.62 2.73 6.15
C ASP A 183 -35.34 1.85 6.19
N PRO A 184 -35.24 0.83 7.07
CA PRO A 184 -34.11 -0.09 7.08
C PRO A 184 -33.83 -0.76 5.71
N LYS A 185 -34.83 -0.94 4.88
CA LYS A 185 -34.71 -1.56 3.56
C LYS A 185 -34.03 -0.66 2.52
N ASP A 186 -33.96 0.66 2.79
CA ASP A 186 -33.23 1.63 1.97
C ASP A 186 -31.74 1.68 2.34
N SER A 187 -31.36 1.04 3.47
CA SER A 187 -29.97 1.02 3.90
C SER A 187 -29.10 0.23 2.91
N TYR A 188 -27.89 0.76 2.65
CA TYR A 188 -26.85 0.06 1.91
C TYR A 188 -26.56 -1.35 2.52
N TYR A 189 -26.59 -1.44 3.85
CA TYR A 189 -26.39 -2.71 4.58
C TYR A 189 -27.54 -3.71 4.43
N TYR A 190 -28.70 -3.31 3.92
CA TYR A 190 -29.78 -4.24 3.58
C TYR A 190 -29.65 -4.81 2.15
N SER A 191 -28.86 -4.17 1.29
CA SER A 191 -28.79 -4.49 -0.14
C SER A 191 -28.47 -5.96 -0.47
N PRO A 192 -27.53 -6.68 0.24
CA PRO A 192 -27.26 -8.09 -0.06
C PRO A 192 -28.46 -9.00 0.19
N LEU A 193 -29.36 -8.59 1.09
CA LEU A 193 -30.54 -9.39 1.44
C LEU A 193 -31.66 -9.26 0.40
N LYS A 194 -31.61 -8.25 -0.48
CA LYS A 194 -32.56 -8.12 -1.60
C LYS A 194 -32.39 -9.22 -2.65
N ASN A 195 -31.19 -9.81 -2.74
CA ASN A 195 -30.81 -10.83 -3.72
C ASN A 195 -30.30 -12.09 -3.01
N LEU A 196 -31.14 -12.76 -2.24
CA LEU A 196 -30.77 -13.97 -1.52
C LEU A 196 -30.51 -15.16 -2.45
N PRO A 197 -29.58 -16.07 -2.08
CA PRO A 197 -29.28 -17.26 -2.86
C PRO A 197 -30.53 -18.11 -3.17
N SER A 198 -30.61 -18.62 -4.38
CA SER A 198 -31.74 -19.48 -4.82
C SER A 198 -31.81 -20.80 -4.03
N SER A 199 -30.70 -21.22 -3.43
CA SER A 199 -30.61 -22.44 -2.59
C SER A 199 -31.33 -22.33 -1.26
N LEU A 200 -31.73 -21.12 -0.80
CA LEU A 200 -32.49 -20.95 0.44
C LEU A 200 -33.95 -21.34 0.24
N THR A 201 -34.52 -22.08 1.21
CA THR A 201 -35.98 -22.35 1.26
C THR A 201 -36.75 -21.04 1.51
N ALA A 202 -38.06 -21.04 1.19
CA ALA A 202 -38.92 -19.88 1.44
C ALA A 202 -38.90 -19.46 2.92
N GLN A 203 -38.98 -20.41 3.85
CA GLN A 203 -38.94 -20.18 5.27
C GLN A 203 -37.60 -19.56 5.71
N GLN A 204 -36.47 -20.02 5.16
CA GLN A 204 -35.16 -19.43 5.42
C GLN A 204 -35.08 -17.98 4.90
N LYS A 205 -35.60 -17.71 3.71
CA LYS A 205 -35.65 -16.36 3.14
C LYS A 205 -36.45 -15.41 4.01
N ASP A 206 -37.65 -15.79 4.41
CA ASP A 206 -38.50 -14.97 5.28
C ASP A 206 -37.82 -14.67 6.62
N SER A 207 -37.22 -15.68 7.25
CA SER A 207 -36.49 -15.54 8.50
C SER A 207 -35.28 -14.59 8.37
N VAL A 208 -34.49 -14.73 7.29
CA VAL A 208 -33.32 -13.90 7.00
C VAL A 208 -33.72 -12.45 6.73
N LEU A 209 -34.77 -12.22 5.93
CA LEU A 209 -35.26 -10.87 5.64
C LEU A 209 -35.71 -10.15 6.90
N ALA A 210 -36.47 -10.83 7.77
CA ALA A 210 -36.92 -10.27 9.05
C ALA A 210 -35.74 -10.01 10.00
N ALA A 211 -34.77 -10.93 10.09
CA ALA A 211 -33.57 -10.75 10.91
C ALA A 211 -32.70 -9.61 10.40
N GLY A 212 -32.52 -9.49 9.07
CA GLY A 212 -31.74 -8.41 8.46
C GLY A 212 -32.37 -7.03 8.64
N GLU A 213 -33.69 -6.92 8.44
CA GLU A 213 -34.43 -5.68 8.70
C GLU A 213 -34.27 -5.24 10.16
N ARG A 214 -34.39 -6.18 11.09
CA ARG A 214 -34.18 -5.92 12.53
C ARG A 214 -32.74 -5.50 12.82
N ALA A 215 -31.74 -6.23 12.30
CA ALA A 215 -30.33 -5.91 12.51
C ALA A 215 -29.99 -4.50 11.99
N VAL A 216 -30.46 -4.13 10.81
CA VAL A 216 -30.25 -2.77 10.28
C VAL A 216 -30.94 -1.72 11.14
N LYS A 217 -32.18 -1.95 11.53
CA LYS A 217 -32.97 -1.02 12.36
C LYS A 217 -32.39 -0.81 13.74
N GLU A 218 -31.92 -1.88 14.39
CA GLU A 218 -31.53 -1.86 15.81
C GLU A 218 -30.01 -1.71 16.01
N ASN A 219 -29.19 -2.21 15.08
CA ASN A 219 -27.72 -2.26 15.24
C ASN A 219 -26.92 -1.43 14.24
N VAL A 220 -27.47 -1.08 13.06
CA VAL A 220 -26.74 -0.28 12.08
C VAL A 220 -27.12 1.20 12.22
N ILE A 221 -28.36 1.54 11.91
CA ILE A 221 -28.81 2.94 11.89
C ILE A 221 -28.57 3.69 13.22
N PRO A 222 -28.84 3.09 14.39
CA PRO A 222 -28.58 3.76 15.66
C PRO A 222 -27.09 4.03 15.89
N GLN A 223 -26.20 3.13 15.42
CA GLN A 223 -24.77 3.35 15.59
C GLN A 223 -24.24 4.46 14.68
N PHE A 224 -24.72 4.61 13.47
CA PHE A 224 -24.36 5.75 12.61
C PHE A 224 -24.88 7.09 13.18
N LYS A 225 -26.06 7.12 13.81
CA LYS A 225 -26.51 8.29 14.58
C LYS A 225 -25.59 8.59 15.77
N ARG A 226 -25.09 7.55 16.45
CA ARG A 226 -24.16 7.67 17.56
C ARG A 226 -22.79 8.19 17.08
N ILE A 227 -22.28 7.67 15.95
CA ILE A 227 -21.05 8.14 15.31
C ILE A 227 -21.18 9.63 14.98
N LYS A 228 -22.30 10.02 14.32
CA LYS A 228 -22.57 11.43 14.01
C LYS A 228 -22.52 12.29 15.27
N ASN A 229 -23.28 11.92 16.30
CA ASN A 229 -23.30 12.67 17.57
C ASN A 229 -21.92 12.80 18.19
N PHE A 230 -21.12 11.71 18.20
CA PHE A 230 -19.76 11.72 18.72
C PHE A 230 -18.87 12.69 17.93
N PHE A 231 -18.89 12.65 16.60
CA PHE A 231 -18.13 13.59 15.79
C PHE A 231 -18.55 15.03 16.05
N ASP A 232 -19.85 15.32 16.04
CA ASP A 232 -20.38 16.67 16.19
C ASP A 232 -20.11 17.28 17.58
N THR A 233 -20.19 16.47 18.65
CA THR A 233 -20.17 16.97 20.02
C THR A 233 -18.90 16.69 20.81
N GLU A 234 -18.13 15.66 20.47
CA GLU A 234 -16.95 15.26 21.22
C GLU A 234 -15.66 15.42 20.40
N TYR A 235 -15.59 14.86 19.17
CA TYR A 235 -14.34 14.76 18.44
C TYR A 235 -13.97 16.06 17.71
N LEU A 236 -14.83 16.56 16.82
CA LEU A 236 -14.55 17.76 16.04
C LEU A 236 -14.27 19.00 16.87
N PRO A 237 -14.98 19.24 18.02
CA PRO A 237 -14.62 20.36 18.90
C PRO A 237 -13.23 20.24 19.53
N LYS A 238 -12.64 19.06 19.56
CA LYS A 238 -11.30 18.73 20.13
C LYS A 238 -10.27 18.36 19.08
N ALA A 239 -10.67 18.26 17.82
CA ALA A 239 -9.73 18.04 16.72
C ALA A 239 -8.72 19.18 16.68
N ARG A 240 -7.43 18.85 16.50
CA ARG A 240 -6.35 19.84 16.46
C ARG A 240 -6.45 20.73 15.22
N GLU A 241 -5.94 21.95 15.32
CA GLU A 241 -5.88 22.89 14.20
C GLU A 241 -4.56 22.73 13.41
N SER A 242 -3.46 22.35 14.08
CA SER A 242 -2.16 22.10 13.44
C SER A 242 -2.18 20.86 12.56
N VAL A 243 -1.52 20.91 11.41
CA VAL A 243 -1.52 19.79 10.45
C VAL A 243 -0.38 18.80 10.70
N GLY A 244 0.77 19.26 11.20
CA GLY A 244 1.94 18.42 11.43
C GLY A 244 1.74 17.40 12.55
N VAL A 245 2.12 16.15 12.32
CA VAL A 245 2.09 15.13 13.40
C VAL A 245 3.13 15.40 14.48
N SER A 246 4.18 16.19 14.20
CA SER A 246 5.15 16.66 15.18
C SER A 246 4.54 17.45 16.34
N GLU A 247 3.32 17.97 16.16
CA GLU A 247 2.61 18.78 17.15
C GLU A 247 1.83 17.94 18.20
N ILE A 248 1.68 16.62 18.00
CA ILE A 248 1.12 15.75 19.04
C ILE A 248 2.19 15.31 20.05
N PRO A 249 1.82 14.83 21.24
CA PRO A 249 2.77 14.26 22.19
C PRO A 249 3.65 13.18 21.56
N ASN A 250 4.98 13.29 21.74
CA ASN A 250 5.99 12.42 21.10
C ASN A 250 5.94 12.38 19.56
N GLY A 251 5.29 13.35 18.93
CA GLY A 251 4.98 13.35 17.51
C GLY A 251 6.20 13.37 16.58
N ARG A 252 7.30 14.05 16.97
CA ARG A 252 8.55 14.06 16.18
C ARG A 252 9.17 12.66 16.08
N ASN A 253 9.23 11.93 17.19
CA ASN A 253 9.74 10.55 17.20
C ASN A 253 8.77 9.62 16.45
N TYR A 254 7.48 9.85 16.58
CA TYR A 254 6.48 9.10 15.81
C TYR A 254 6.64 9.35 14.31
N TYR A 255 6.86 10.58 13.87
CA TYR A 255 7.08 10.86 12.44
C TYR A 255 8.36 10.21 11.92
N GLN A 256 9.47 10.30 12.67
CA GLN A 256 10.70 9.57 12.30
C GLN A 256 10.46 8.06 12.20
N ASN A 257 9.75 7.49 13.16
CA ASN A 257 9.37 6.08 13.10
C ASN A 257 8.52 5.74 11.85
N ARG A 258 7.63 6.64 11.42
CA ARG A 258 6.87 6.45 10.18
C ARG A 258 7.75 6.55 8.94
N LEU A 259 8.71 7.47 8.91
CA LEU A 259 9.70 7.53 7.82
C LEU A 259 10.50 6.21 7.74
N ASP A 260 11.03 5.73 8.86
CA ASP A 260 11.77 4.46 8.92
C ASP A 260 10.92 3.29 8.44
N TYR A 261 9.65 3.24 8.82
CA TYR A 261 8.72 2.18 8.41
C TYR A 261 8.39 2.25 6.91
N TYR A 262 7.99 3.43 6.42
CA TYR A 262 7.52 3.58 5.05
C TYR A 262 8.65 3.62 4.01
N THR A 263 9.84 4.05 4.37
CA THR A 263 11.01 3.99 3.48
C THR A 263 11.81 2.69 3.64
N THR A 264 11.70 2.03 4.79
CA THR A 264 12.56 0.92 5.22
C THR A 264 14.06 1.25 5.24
N LEU A 265 14.37 2.55 5.33
CA LEU A 265 15.70 3.14 5.42
C LEU A 265 15.78 4.03 6.66
N ASN A 266 17.00 4.40 7.06
CA ASN A 266 17.23 5.33 8.15
C ASN A 266 17.53 6.73 7.57
N LEU A 267 16.47 7.43 7.11
CA LEU A 267 16.54 8.77 6.55
C LEU A 267 15.86 9.76 7.49
N THR A 268 16.47 10.92 7.70
CA THR A 268 15.83 12.02 8.42
C THR A 268 14.80 12.73 7.55
N ALA A 269 13.89 13.48 8.17
CA ALA A 269 12.90 14.27 7.45
C ALA A 269 13.58 15.31 6.53
N GLU A 270 14.67 15.92 6.98
CA GLU A 270 15.45 16.91 6.22
C GLU A 270 16.11 16.27 4.99
N GLU A 271 16.66 15.07 5.11
CA GLU A 271 17.24 14.34 3.98
C GLU A 271 16.16 13.99 2.94
N VAL A 272 15.01 13.47 3.38
CA VAL A 272 13.89 13.17 2.49
C VAL A 272 13.37 14.43 1.80
N HIS A 273 13.25 15.53 2.53
CA HIS A 273 12.84 16.82 1.99
C HIS A 273 13.79 17.32 0.89
N GLN A 274 15.12 17.28 1.15
CA GLN A 274 16.13 17.71 0.18
C GLN A 274 16.12 16.82 -1.07
N ILE A 275 16.03 15.48 -0.92
CA ILE A 275 15.86 14.55 -2.04
C ILE A 275 14.63 14.96 -2.88
N GLY A 276 13.54 15.31 -2.21
CA GLY A 276 12.32 15.78 -2.88
C GLY A 276 12.54 17.04 -3.70
N LEU A 277 13.19 18.05 -3.15
CA LEU A 277 13.50 19.32 -3.85
C LEU A 277 14.39 19.09 -5.07
N ASP A 278 15.43 18.25 -4.94
CA ASP A 278 16.34 17.92 -6.03
C ASP A 278 15.62 17.19 -7.17
N GLU A 279 14.77 16.22 -6.85
CA GLU A 279 13.97 15.49 -7.84
C GLU A 279 12.93 16.39 -8.52
N VAL A 280 12.23 17.25 -7.77
CA VAL A 280 11.30 18.24 -8.33
C VAL A 280 12.02 19.14 -9.34
N SER A 281 13.21 19.62 -9.01
CA SER A 281 14.02 20.46 -9.91
C SER A 281 14.46 19.72 -11.17
N ARG A 282 14.91 18.47 -11.02
CA ARG A 282 15.33 17.61 -12.15
C ARG A 282 14.18 17.37 -13.11
N ILE A 283 13.02 16.93 -12.59
CA ILE A 283 11.86 16.58 -13.39
C ILE A 283 11.28 17.83 -14.09
N ASN A 284 11.20 18.98 -13.40
CA ASN A 284 10.80 20.24 -14.01
C ASN A 284 11.69 20.62 -15.20
N SER A 285 12.99 20.34 -15.10
CA SER A 285 13.93 20.59 -16.19
C SER A 285 13.68 19.68 -17.38
N GLU A 286 13.31 18.42 -17.17
CA GLU A 286 12.94 17.47 -18.22
C GLU A 286 11.59 17.83 -18.85
N MET A 287 10.59 18.21 -18.06
CA MET A 287 9.30 18.69 -18.58
C MET A 287 9.43 19.91 -19.51
N LYS A 288 10.29 20.88 -19.13
CA LYS A 288 10.56 22.04 -19.97
C LYS A 288 11.21 21.68 -21.32
N LYS A 289 12.05 20.64 -21.37
CA LYS A 289 12.63 20.15 -22.63
C LYS A 289 11.53 19.61 -23.56
N ILE A 290 10.56 18.88 -23.03
CA ILE A 290 9.44 18.37 -23.84
C ILE A 290 8.58 19.52 -24.37
N ILE A 291 8.30 20.55 -23.55
CA ILE A 291 7.56 21.74 -24.00
C ILE A 291 8.27 22.42 -25.17
N ALA A 292 9.60 22.53 -25.09
CA ALA A 292 10.40 23.10 -26.18
C ALA A 292 10.43 22.19 -27.41
N GLU A 293 10.46 20.87 -27.24
CA GLU A 293 10.44 19.89 -28.33
C GLU A 293 9.14 19.95 -29.14
N VAL A 294 8.00 20.15 -28.47
CA VAL A 294 6.71 20.29 -29.16
C VAL A 294 6.45 21.70 -29.69
N GLU A 295 7.45 22.60 -29.59
CA GLU A 295 7.38 24.00 -30.06
C GLU A 295 6.16 24.78 -29.53
N PHE A 296 5.75 24.49 -28.27
CA PHE A 296 4.60 25.15 -27.67
C PHE A 296 4.93 26.59 -27.31
N GLU A 297 4.14 27.53 -27.83
CA GLU A 297 4.27 28.95 -27.52
C GLU A 297 3.45 29.29 -26.28
N GLY A 298 4.11 29.54 -25.15
CA GLY A 298 3.48 29.88 -23.87
C GLY A 298 4.32 29.52 -22.65
N SER A 299 3.80 29.84 -21.48
CA SER A 299 4.40 29.47 -20.21
C SER A 299 4.20 27.97 -19.90
N PHE A 300 4.87 27.46 -18.87
CA PHE A 300 4.60 26.13 -18.31
C PHE A 300 3.12 25.98 -17.92
N GLU A 301 2.53 27.01 -17.32
CA GLU A 301 1.15 27.02 -16.87
C GLU A 301 0.16 26.98 -18.07
N ASP A 302 0.49 27.68 -19.16
CA ASP A 302 -0.30 27.63 -20.40
C ASP A 302 -0.26 26.24 -21.04
N PHE A 303 0.90 25.54 -20.99
CA PHE A 303 1.03 24.18 -21.48
C PHE A 303 0.20 23.19 -20.64
N ILE A 304 0.23 23.33 -19.33
CA ILE A 304 -0.61 22.52 -18.44
C ILE A 304 -2.09 22.75 -18.73
N GLN A 305 -2.49 24.02 -18.96
CA GLN A 305 -3.87 24.35 -19.31
C GLN A 305 -4.25 23.75 -20.68
N PHE A 306 -3.38 23.82 -21.66
CA PHE A 306 -3.56 23.17 -22.96
C PHE A 306 -3.81 21.65 -22.79
N LEU A 307 -2.97 20.95 -22.03
CA LEU A 307 -3.13 19.52 -21.77
C LEU A 307 -4.46 19.17 -21.06
N ARG A 308 -4.97 20.09 -20.22
CA ARG A 308 -6.23 19.89 -19.48
C ARG A 308 -7.47 20.13 -20.30
N THR A 309 -7.39 20.90 -21.40
CA THR A 309 -8.58 21.38 -22.11
C THR A 309 -8.69 20.96 -23.56
N ASP A 310 -7.59 20.53 -24.18
CA ASP A 310 -7.62 20.12 -25.58
C ASP A 310 -8.23 18.70 -25.69
N GLU A 311 -9.28 18.60 -26.51
CA GLU A 311 -10.08 17.37 -26.68
C GLU A 311 -9.27 16.18 -27.21
N GLN A 312 -8.14 16.43 -27.91
CA GLN A 312 -7.28 15.36 -28.42
C GLN A 312 -6.75 14.43 -27.33
N PHE A 313 -6.68 14.90 -26.10
CA PHE A 313 -6.14 14.16 -24.96
C PHE A 313 -7.16 13.33 -24.20
N TYR A 314 -8.41 13.31 -24.63
CA TYR A 314 -9.48 12.67 -23.88
C TYR A 314 -10.27 11.68 -24.73
N ALA A 315 -10.64 10.55 -24.13
CA ALA A 315 -11.55 9.62 -24.74
C ALA A 315 -12.97 10.21 -24.76
N THR A 316 -13.70 9.95 -25.85
CA THR A 316 -15.09 10.42 -26.02
C THR A 316 -16.09 9.48 -25.34
N THR A 317 -15.70 8.22 -25.11
CA THR A 317 -16.53 7.19 -24.46
C THR A 317 -15.73 6.36 -23.46
N ALA A 318 -16.40 5.79 -22.47
CA ALA A 318 -15.82 4.83 -21.51
C ALA A 318 -15.19 3.62 -22.23
N GLU A 319 -15.82 3.14 -23.28
CA GLU A 319 -15.30 1.99 -24.05
C GLU A 319 -14.02 2.35 -24.82
N GLU A 320 -13.90 3.56 -25.32
CA GLU A 320 -12.66 4.06 -25.96
C GLU A 320 -11.49 4.08 -24.97
N LEU A 321 -11.69 4.65 -23.77
CA LEU A 321 -10.69 4.66 -22.70
C LEU A 321 -10.25 3.23 -22.32
N LEU A 322 -11.21 2.31 -22.18
CA LEU A 322 -10.91 0.91 -21.86
C LEU A 322 -10.20 0.18 -23.01
N LYS A 323 -10.55 0.47 -24.26
CA LYS A 323 -9.84 -0.09 -25.43
C LYS A 323 -8.40 0.35 -25.46
N GLU A 324 -8.13 1.63 -25.18
CA GLU A 324 -6.76 2.13 -25.16
C GLU A 324 -5.96 1.52 -24.00
N ALA A 325 -6.52 1.43 -22.79
CA ALA A 325 -5.87 0.74 -21.68
C ALA A 325 -5.53 -0.72 -22.01
N ARG A 326 -6.43 -1.46 -22.68
CA ARG A 326 -6.19 -2.83 -23.15
C ARG A 326 -5.13 -2.89 -24.23
N ASN A 327 -5.12 -1.94 -25.18
CA ASN A 327 -4.13 -1.83 -26.23
C ASN A 327 -2.72 -1.61 -25.66
N ILE A 328 -2.56 -0.65 -24.75
CA ILE A 328 -1.30 -0.37 -24.05
C ILE A 328 -0.85 -1.60 -23.26
N SER A 329 -1.75 -2.25 -22.53
CA SER A 329 -1.45 -3.48 -21.78
C SER A 329 -0.84 -4.55 -22.70
N LYS A 330 -1.41 -4.75 -23.90
CA LYS A 330 -0.89 -5.75 -24.86
C LYS A 330 0.42 -5.34 -25.52
N LYS A 331 0.66 -4.05 -25.73
CA LYS A 331 1.97 -3.55 -26.18
C LYS A 331 3.05 -3.84 -25.14
N ILE A 332 2.76 -3.63 -23.83
CA ILE A 332 3.69 -3.93 -22.73
C ILE A 332 3.91 -5.44 -22.60
N ASP A 333 2.84 -6.26 -22.65
CA ASP A 333 2.94 -7.73 -22.57
C ASP A 333 3.96 -8.27 -23.59
N ALA A 334 3.99 -7.73 -24.81
CA ALA A 334 4.90 -8.15 -25.87
C ALA A 334 6.38 -7.83 -25.58
N GLN A 335 6.67 -6.87 -24.70
CA GLN A 335 8.04 -6.50 -24.32
C GLN A 335 8.56 -7.30 -23.13
N LEU A 336 7.68 -7.83 -22.25
CA LEU A 336 8.07 -8.46 -20.99
C LEU A 336 9.21 -9.50 -21.11
N PRO A 337 9.23 -10.42 -22.12
CA PRO A 337 10.29 -11.42 -22.22
C PRO A 337 11.71 -10.83 -22.44
N ARG A 338 11.81 -9.57 -22.88
CA ARG A 338 13.10 -8.88 -23.04
C ARG A 338 13.66 -8.36 -21.72
N TYR A 339 12.77 -8.15 -20.73
CA TYR A 339 13.11 -7.51 -19.46
C TYR A 339 12.98 -8.46 -18.26
N PHE A 340 12.27 -9.59 -18.39
CA PHE A 340 11.99 -10.51 -17.28
C PHE A 340 12.26 -11.96 -17.67
N LYS A 341 12.93 -12.70 -16.77
CA LYS A 341 13.13 -14.16 -16.91
C LYS A 341 11.89 -14.95 -16.51
N LYS A 342 11.18 -14.48 -15.50
CA LYS A 342 9.98 -15.11 -14.97
C LYS A 342 8.78 -14.19 -15.11
N LEU A 343 7.69 -14.71 -15.68
CA LEU A 343 6.42 -14.02 -15.77
C LEU A 343 5.40 -14.71 -14.85
N PRO A 344 4.42 -13.97 -14.30
CA PRO A 344 3.40 -14.56 -13.47
C PRO A 344 2.57 -15.59 -14.26
N ARG A 345 2.21 -16.68 -13.59
CA ARG A 345 1.29 -17.69 -14.15
C ARG A 345 -0.14 -17.15 -14.22
N LYS A 346 -0.56 -16.37 -13.23
CA LYS A 346 -1.89 -15.76 -13.22
C LYS A 346 -1.97 -14.62 -14.21
N PRO A 347 -2.96 -14.62 -15.12
CA PRO A 347 -3.23 -13.49 -16.00
C PRO A 347 -3.88 -12.34 -15.24
N TYR A 348 -3.98 -11.20 -15.91
CA TYR A 348 -4.82 -10.08 -15.47
C TYR A 348 -5.82 -9.68 -16.55
N GLY A 349 -6.89 -9.02 -16.11
CA GLY A 349 -7.87 -8.37 -16.98
C GLY A 349 -7.81 -6.85 -16.81
N VAL A 350 -8.34 -6.14 -17.80
CA VAL A 350 -8.58 -4.68 -17.72
C VAL A 350 -10.08 -4.45 -17.70
N ALA A 351 -10.58 -3.88 -16.62
CA ALA A 351 -12.01 -3.69 -16.36
C ALA A 351 -12.30 -2.27 -15.83
N PRO A 352 -13.51 -1.75 -16.01
CA PRO A 352 -13.89 -0.48 -15.40
C PRO A 352 -13.98 -0.63 -13.88
N VAL A 353 -13.73 0.46 -13.16
CA VAL A 353 -14.12 0.59 -11.76
C VAL A 353 -15.64 0.41 -11.66
N PRO A 354 -16.18 -0.37 -10.72
CA PRO A 354 -17.62 -0.51 -10.55
C PRO A 354 -18.33 0.83 -10.36
N ASP A 355 -19.42 1.06 -11.09
CA ASP A 355 -20.13 2.35 -11.13
C ASP A 355 -20.52 2.89 -9.75
N ALA A 356 -20.87 1.99 -8.82
CA ALA A 356 -21.28 2.37 -7.46
C ALA A 356 -20.19 3.07 -6.65
N ILE A 357 -18.92 2.87 -6.98
CA ILE A 357 -17.79 3.48 -6.27
C ILE A 357 -16.96 4.43 -7.15
N ALA A 358 -17.13 4.39 -8.47
CA ALA A 358 -16.35 5.13 -9.44
C ALA A 358 -16.29 6.65 -9.18
N PRO A 359 -17.38 7.35 -8.75
CA PRO A 359 -17.36 8.79 -8.50
C PRO A 359 -16.37 9.24 -7.41
N LYS A 360 -16.04 8.35 -6.46
CA LYS A 360 -15.11 8.65 -5.34
C LYS A 360 -13.83 7.80 -5.40
N TYR A 361 -13.60 7.11 -6.53
CA TYR A 361 -12.46 6.23 -6.71
C TYR A 361 -11.32 6.94 -7.45
N THR A 362 -10.08 6.48 -7.20
CA THR A 362 -8.89 6.96 -7.91
C THR A 362 -8.95 6.64 -9.42
N THR A 363 -8.02 7.17 -10.20
CA THR A 363 -7.93 7.03 -11.67
C THR A 363 -7.82 5.56 -12.12
N GLY A 364 -7.14 4.74 -11.36
CA GLY A 364 -7.02 3.29 -11.59
C GLY A 364 -6.38 2.60 -10.39
N ARG A 365 -6.48 1.28 -10.34
CA ARG A 365 -5.84 0.45 -9.30
C ARG A 365 -5.76 -1.00 -9.72
N TYR A 366 -4.68 -1.66 -9.33
CA TYR A 366 -4.59 -3.10 -9.40
C TYR A 366 -5.38 -3.78 -8.28
N ILE A 367 -6.20 -4.75 -8.64
CA ILE A 367 -6.95 -5.60 -7.72
C ILE A 367 -6.41 -7.03 -7.83
N SER A 368 -5.84 -7.51 -6.74
CA SER A 368 -5.26 -8.85 -6.68
C SER A 368 -6.31 -9.95 -6.85
N ALA A 369 -5.92 -11.06 -7.47
CA ALA A 369 -6.72 -12.27 -7.54
C ALA A 369 -7.10 -12.77 -6.13
N GLN A 370 -8.39 -13.02 -5.90
CA GLN A 370 -8.89 -13.44 -4.59
C GLN A 370 -8.82 -14.96 -4.38
N ASN A 371 -8.69 -15.73 -5.47
CA ASN A 371 -8.63 -17.19 -5.46
C ASN A 371 -7.93 -17.72 -6.72
N GLU A 372 -7.84 -19.06 -6.85
CA GLU A 372 -7.14 -19.71 -7.96
C GLU A 372 -7.87 -19.61 -9.31
N THR A 373 -9.15 -19.33 -9.32
CA THR A 373 -9.99 -19.29 -10.55
C THR A 373 -10.26 -17.88 -11.05
N GLN A 374 -9.81 -16.84 -10.32
CA GLN A 374 -9.97 -15.44 -10.70
C GLN A 374 -8.63 -14.84 -11.13
N PRO A 375 -8.61 -14.02 -12.20
CA PRO A 375 -7.44 -13.22 -12.56
C PRO A 375 -7.28 -12.04 -11.59
N GLY A 376 -6.11 -11.37 -11.63
CA GLY A 376 -6.02 -10.01 -11.16
C GLY A 376 -6.73 -9.04 -12.10
N TYR A 377 -7.03 -7.83 -11.64
CA TYR A 377 -7.64 -6.80 -12.48
C TYR A 377 -6.89 -5.47 -12.36
N TYR A 378 -6.56 -4.90 -13.49
CA TYR A 378 -6.30 -3.48 -13.61
C TYR A 378 -7.65 -2.78 -13.79
N TRP A 379 -8.14 -2.11 -12.76
CA TRP A 379 -9.33 -1.28 -12.81
C TRP A 379 -8.98 0.09 -13.35
N VAL A 380 -9.71 0.54 -14.38
CA VAL A 380 -9.63 1.88 -14.97
C VAL A 380 -10.89 2.64 -14.63
N ASN A 381 -10.77 3.82 -14.06
CA ASN A 381 -11.92 4.63 -13.72
C ASN A 381 -12.45 5.35 -14.96
N THR A 382 -13.62 4.94 -15.42
CA THR A 382 -14.30 5.50 -16.60
C THR A 382 -15.33 6.59 -16.25
N TYR A 383 -15.46 6.91 -14.96
CA TYR A 383 -16.30 8.03 -14.51
C TYR A 383 -15.60 9.36 -14.78
N ASP A 384 -16.36 10.37 -15.26
CA ASP A 384 -15.86 11.72 -15.55
C ASP A 384 -14.66 11.71 -16.53
N LEU A 385 -14.90 11.34 -17.78
CA LEU A 385 -13.88 11.21 -18.84
C LEU A 385 -13.03 12.48 -19.02
N PRO A 386 -13.54 13.73 -18.87
CA PRO A 386 -12.73 14.93 -18.93
C PRO A 386 -11.63 15.03 -17.85
N SER A 387 -11.71 14.20 -16.81
CA SER A 387 -10.66 14.08 -15.79
C SER A 387 -9.69 12.91 -16.02
N ARG A 388 -9.77 12.23 -17.19
CA ARG A 388 -9.01 11.00 -17.53
C ARG A 388 -8.20 11.18 -18.81
N PRO A 389 -7.13 11.98 -18.79
CA PRO A 389 -6.36 12.23 -20.00
C PRO A 389 -5.62 10.97 -20.47
N LEU A 390 -5.63 10.75 -21.80
CA LEU A 390 -5.01 9.60 -22.43
C LEU A 390 -3.48 9.61 -22.31
N TYR A 391 -2.86 10.78 -22.24
CA TYR A 391 -1.40 10.89 -22.16
C TYR A 391 -0.78 10.34 -20.86
N VAL A 392 -1.55 10.18 -19.76
CA VAL A 392 -1.06 9.53 -18.54
C VAL A 392 -1.37 8.02 -18.50
N LEU A 393 -2.19 7.53 -19.42
CA LEU A 393 -2.67 6.15 -19.41
C LEU A 393 -1.54 5.12 -19.59
N PRO A 394 -0.49 5.36 -20.41
CA PRO A 394 0.65 4.45 -20.50
C PRO A 394 1.37 4.27 -19.16
N SER A 395 1.63 5.35 -18.41
CA SER A 395 2.24 5.29 -17.07
C SER A 395 1.36 4.55 -16.08
N LEU A 396 0.07 4.88 -16.02
CA LEU A 396 -0.89 4.21 -15.15
C LEU A 396 -0.96 2.71 -15.46
N THR A 397 -0.97 2.33 -16.74
CA THR A 397 -1.00 0.93 -17.16
C THR A 397 0.28 0.19 -16.76
N ALA A 398 1.45 0.80 -16.94
CA ALA A 398 2.72 0.22 -16.52
C ALA A 398 2.80 0.05 -15.00
N HIS A 399 2.24 0.98 -14.23
CA HIS A 399 2.21 0.94 -12.77
C HIS A 399 1.25 -0.14 -12.23
N GLU A 400 0.01 -0.14 -12.69
CA GLU A 400 -1.05 -0.98 -12.11
C GLU A 400 -1.06 -2.40 -12.69
N ALA A 401 -0.80 -2.53 -13.99
CA ALA A 401 -0.77 -3.83 -14.66
C ALA A 401 0.65 -4.42 -14.66
N VAL A 402 1.27 -4.52 -15.83
CA VAL A 402 2.61 -5.03 -16.03
C VAL A 402 3.52 -3.93 -16.60
N PRO A 403 4.77 -3.88 -16.19
CA PRO A 403 5.48 -4.77 -15.24
C PRO A 403 5.27 -4.42 -13.76
N GLY A 404 4.36 -3.50 -13.43
CA GLY A 404 4.13 -2.99 -12.08
C GLY A 404 3.44 -3.95 -11.12
N HIS A 405 2.35 -3.49 -10.49
CA HIS A 405 1.71 -4.19 -9.36
C HIS A 405 1.26 -5.60 -9.69
N HIS A 406 0.65 -5.84 -10.87
CA HIS A 406 0.22 -7.21 -11.20
C HIS A 406 1.39 -8.18 -11.24
N LEU A 407 2.47 -7.83 -11.95
CA LEU A 407 3.63 -8.72 -12.06
C LEU A 407 4.28 -8.96 -10.69
N GLN A 408 4.55 -7.92 -9.93
CA GLN A 408 5.22 -8.00 -8.63
C GLN A 408 4.40 -8.79 -7.61
N ILE A 409 3.11 -8.46 -7.43
CA ILE A 409 2.24 -9.09 -6.43
C ILE A 409 1.94 -10.55 -6.80
N SER A 410 1.73 -10.83 -8.08
CA SER A 410 1.50 -12.21 -8.53
C SER A 410 2.73 -13.10 -8.33
N LEU A 411 3.93 -12.62 -8.67
CA LEU A 411 5.18 -13.34 -8.40
C LEU A 411 5.42 -13.56 -6.91
N ASN A 412 5.06 -12.57 -6.06
CA ASN A 412 5.12 -12.71 -4.61
C ASN A 412 4.19 -13.83 -4.11
N GLY A 413 2.95 -13.88 -4.62
CA GLY A 413 1.99 -14.95 -4.31
C GLY A 413 2.41 -16.33 -4.79
N GLU A 414 3.25 -16.39 -5.84
CA GLU A 414 3.77 -17.63 -6.43
C GLU A 414 5.09 -18.13 -5.80
N LEU A 415 5.54 -17.54 -4.69
CA LEU A 415 6.64 -18.06 -3.90
C LEU A 415 6.30 -19.46 -3.38
N GLY A 416 7.25 -20.42 -3.55
CA GLY A 416 7.03 -21.81 -3.18
C GLY A 416 6.83 -22.04 -1.68
N ASP A 417 6.35 -23.22 -1.32
CA ASP A 417 6.01 -23.60 0.07
C ASP A 417 7.22 -23.65 1.01
N SER A 418 8.45 -23.65 0.48
CA SER A 418 9.67 -23.48 1.27
C SER A 418 9.84 -22.08 1.85
N ILE A 419 9.03 -21.11 1.39
CA ILE A 419 9.00 -19.75 1.91
C ILE A 419 7.85 -19.64 2.93
N PRO A 420 8.08 -19.15 4.15
CA PRO A 420 7.03 -18.99 5.16
C PRO A 420 5.82 -18.21 4.64
N ALA A 421 4.61 -18.66 5.00
CA ALA A 421 3.37 -18.14 4.45
C ALA A 421 3.21 -16.62 4.66
N PHE A 422 3.72 -16.06 5.77
CA PHE A 422 3.65 -14.62 6.02
C PHE A 422 4.36 -13.80 4.93
N ARG A 423 5.45 -14.31 4.32
CA ARG A 423 6.20 -13.62 3.27
C ARG A 423 5.45 -13.55 1.95
N ARG A 424 4.60 -14.54 1.65
CA ARG A 424 3.82 -14.57 0.39
C ARG A 424 2.77 -13.45 0.32
N ASN A 425 2.31 -12.96 1.47
CA ASN A 425 1.34 -11.87 1.60
C ASN A 425 1.93 -10.61 2.24
N PHE A 426 3.27 -10.56 2.38
CA PHE A 426 3.93 -9.41 2.96
C PHE A 426 4.02 -8.28 1.95
N TYR A 427 3.63 -7.08 2.36
CA TYR A 427 3.70 -5.87 1.54
C TYR A 427 4.43 -4.77 2.29
N LEU A 428 5.36 -4.13 1.62
CA LEU A 428 6.04 -2.92 2.07
C LEU A 428 5.85 -1.86 1.00
N SER A 429 5.37 -0.69 1.42
CA SER A 429 5.02 0.40 0.50
C SER A 429 6.22 0.83 -0.34
N ALA A 430 7.41 1.01 0.26
CA ALA A 430 8.61 1.39 -0.49
C ALA A 430 9.00 0.37 -1.58
N PHE A 431 8.79 -0.93 -1.33
CA PHE A 431 9.06 -1.96 -2.32
C PHE A 431 7.99 -1.96 -3.42
N GLY A 432 6.71 -2.05 -3.04
CA GLY A 432 5.61 -2.21 -4.01
C GLY A 432 5.36 -0.96 -4.85
N GLU A 433 5.27 0.21 -4.20
CA GLU A 433 5.04 1.49 -4.88
C GLU A 433 6.32 1.97 -5.60
N GLY A 434 7.49 1.74 -4.99
CA GLY A 434 8.77 2.02 -5.64
C GLY A 434 8.95 1.20 -6.92
N TRP A 435 8.55 -0.08 -6.89
CA TRP A 435 8.52 -0.93 -8.08
C TRP A 435 7.51 -0.44 -9.12
N GLY A 436 6.30 -0.04 -8.71
CA GLY A 436 5.30 0.55 -9.61
C GLY A 436 5.85 1.79 -10.33
N LEU A 437 6.46 2.71 -9.60
CA LEU A 437 7.03 3.93 -10.18
C LEU A 437 8.28 3.63 -11.05
N TYR A 438 9.11 2.66 -10.65
CA TYR A 438 10.19 2.16 -11.49
C TYR A 438 9.66 1.52 -12.78
N SER A 439 8.50 0.89 -12.76
CA SER A 439 7.85 0.31 -13.94
C SER A 439 7.39 1.37 -14.93
N GLU A 440 6.95 2.54 -14.44
CA GLU A 440 6.66 3.71 -15.28
C GLU A 440 7.92 4.20 -16.00
N PHE A 441 9.07 4.24 -15.31
CA PHE A 441 10.37 4.56 -15.90
C PHE A 441 10.80 3.49 -16.93
N LEU A 442 10.69 2.21 -16.60
CA LEU A 442 11.08 1.10 -17.46
C LEU A 442 10.25 1.05 -18.74
N ALA A 443 8.99 1.49 -18.71
CA ALA A 443 8.12 1.56 -19.88
C ALA A 443 8.64 2.50 -20.97
N GLU A 444 9.47 3.49 -20.62
CA GLU A 444 10.17 4.33 -21.59
C GLU A 444 11.18 3.52 -22.42
N GLU A 445 12.00 2.70 -21.76
CA GLU A 445 12.96 1.82 -22.43
C GLU A 445 12.26 0.72 -23.25
N MET A 446 11.05 0.33 -22.84
CA MET A 446 10.20 -0.60 -23.60
C MET A 446 9.58 0.05 -24.86
N GLY A 447 9.74 1.37 -25.06
CA GLY A 447 9.16 2.09 -26.19
C GLY A 447 7.64 2.24 -26.11
N ILE A 448 7.08 2.31 -24.89
CA ILE A 448 5.63 2.40 -24.69
C ILE A 448 5.12 3.83 -24.86
N TYR A 449 5.92 4.83 -24.49
CA TYR A 449 5.60 6.24 -24.73
C TYR A 449 5.94 6.60 -26.17
N THR A 450 4.92 6.86 -26.96
CA THR A 450 5.05 7.04 -28.42
C THR A 450 4.96 8.50 -28.86
N THR A 451 4.60 9.38 -27.94
CA THR A 451 4.48 10.82 -28.19
C THR A 451 5.16 11.63 -27.06
N PRO A 452 5.62 12.86 -27.35
CA PRO A 452 6.13 13.75 -26.30
C PRO A 452 5.10 14.00 -25.17
N TYR A 453 3.81 14.01 -25.50
CA TYR A 453 2.74 14.19 -24.51
C TYR A 453 2.63 13.02 -23.53
N GLU A 454 2.82 11.78 -23.98
CA GLU A 454 2.87 10.61 -23.11
C GLU A 454 4.10 10.60 -22.20
N LEU A 455 5.26 11.05 -22.69
CA LEU A 455 6.45 11.29 -21.87
C LEU A 455 6.21 12.38 -20.82
N PHE A 456 5.53 13.46 -21.21
CA PHE A 456 5.12 14.49 -20.27
C PHE A 456 4.14 13.95 -19.22
N GLY A 457 3.23 13.05 -19.62
CA GLY A 457 2.32 12.35 -18.71
C GLY A 457 3.07 11.50 -17.68
N LYS A 458 4.09 10.75 -18.12
CA LYS A 458 5.01 10.01 -17.22
C LYS A 458 5.70 10.96 -16.25
N LEU A 459 6.28 12.06 -16.75
CA LEU A 459 6.94 13.05 -15.89
C LEU A 459 5.95 13.74 -14.93
N THR A 460 4.68 13.94 -15.31
CA THR A 460 3.63 14.46 -14.43
C THR A 460 3.40 13.54 -13.24
N TYR A 461 3.36 12.23 -13.45
CA TYR A 461 3.21 11.25 -12.39
C TYR A 461 4.47 11.15 -11.52
N GLU A 462 5.65 11.15 -12.11
CA GLU A 462 6.92 11.18 -11.39
C GLU A 462 7.06 12.44 -10.53
N GLN A 463 6.73 13.62 -11.10
CA GLN A 463 6.75 14.91 -10.42
C GLN A 463 5.83 14.93 -9.20
N TRP A 464 4.62 14.43 -9.35
CA TRP A 464 3.69 14.33 -8.23
C TRP A 464 4.29 13.52 -7.07
N ARG A 465 4.93 12.36 -7.38
CA ARG A 465 5.57 11.54 -6.34
C ARG A 465 6.82 12.19 -5.74
N ALA A 466 7.55 12.99 -6.51
CA ALA A 466 8.64 13.80 -5.98
C ALA A 466 8.13 14.91 -5.04
N CYS A 467 7.08 15.62 -5.42
CA CYS A 467 6.44 16.63 -4.56
C CYS A 467 5.95 16.05 -3.22
N ARG A 468 5.53 14.77 -3.17
CA ARG A 468 5.12 14.11 -1.93
C ARG A 468 6.24 14.11 -0.88
N LEU A 469 7.51 13.93 -1.28
CA LEU A 469 8.65 13.98 -0.37
C LEU A 469 8.74 15.35 0.33
N VAL A 470 8.50 16.41 -0.42
CA VAL A 470 8.60 17.79 0.06
C VAL A 470 7.43 18.16 0.96
N VAL A 471 6.20 17.88 0.52
CA VAL A 471 5.01 18.32 1.27
C VAL A 471 4.75 17.50 2.52
N ASP A 472 5.02 16.17 2.50
CA ASP A 472 4.84 15.32 3.67
C ASP A 472 5.82 15.72 4.78
N THR A 473 7.11 15.83 4.46
CA THR A 473 8.14 16.30 5.42
C THR A 473 7.94 17.75 5.81
N GLY A 474 7.53 18.59 4.86
CA GLY A 474 7.19 20.00 5.11
C GLY A 474 6.15 20.14 6.20
N MET A 475 5.03 19.46 6.07
CA MET A 475 3.93 19.53 7.03
C MET A 475 4.25 18.84 8.36
N HIS A 476 4.85 17.64 8.32
CA HIS A 476 5.01 16.81 9.51
C HIS A 476 6.27 17.10 10.32
N ALA A 477 7.30 17.69 9.74
CA ALA A 477 8.56 17.99 10.42
C ALA A 477 8.96 19.47 10.39
N LEU A 478 8.71 20.18 9.28
CA LEU A 478 9.24 21.52 9.04
C LEU A 478 8.23 22.65 9.29
N GLY A 479 7.03 22.32 9.76
CA GLY A 479 6.02 23.29 10.19
C GLY A 479 5.26 23.99 9.06
N TRP A 480 5.23 23.39 7.86
CA TRP A 480 4.42 23.91 6.76
C TRP A 480 2.94 23.84 7.08
N THR A 481 2.23 24.86 6.64
CA THR A 481 0.78 24.89 6.64
C THR A 481 0.23 24.01 5.51
N ARG A 482 -1.05 23.69 5.59
CA ARG A 482 -1.77 23.02 4.50
C ARG A 482 -1.73 23.83 3.20
N GLU A 483 -1.89 25.15 3.31
CA GLU A 483 -1.91 26.09 2.19
C GLU A 483 -0.56 26.12 1.47
N GLU A 484 0.55 26.11 2.18
CA GLU A 484 1.90 26.02 1.61
C GLU A 484 2.08 24.69 0.85
N ALA A 485 1.62 23.57 1.40
CA ALA A 485 1.67 22.27 0.74
C ALA A 485 0.78 22.21 -0.53
N VAL A 486 -0.43 22.78 -0.47
CA VAL A 486 -1.34 22.90 -1.64
C VAL A 486 -0.69 23.76 -2.73
N GLU A 487 -0.11 24.90 -2.36
CA GLU A 487 0.54 25.81 -3.32
C GLU A 487 1.77 25.15 -3.97
N PHE A 488 2.55 24.41 -3.19
CA PHE A 488 3.71 23.68 -3.73
C PHE A 488 3.28 22.65 -4.79
N LEU A 489 2.24 21.84 -4.52
CA LEU A 489 1.71 20.90 -5.51
C LEU A 489 1.12 21.61 -6.73
N ARG A 490 0.37 22.70 -6.51
CA ARG A 490 -0.24 23.49 -7.59
C ARG A 490 0.79 24.04 -8.56
N SER A 491 1.88 24.56 -8.04
CA SER A 491 2.95 25.20 -8.82
C SER A 491 3.86 24.21 -9.55
N ASN A 492 3.89 22.94 -9.11
CA ASN A 492 4.82 21.94 -9.64
C ASN A 492 4.15 20.76 -10.36
N THR A 493 2.81 20.67 -10.40
CA THR A 493 2.13 19.52 -11.01
C THR A 493 0.97 19.95 -11.92
N ALA A 494 0.59 19.04 -12.82
CA ALA A 494 -0.59 19.19 -13.68
C ALA A 494 -1.91 18.71 -13.02
N LEU A 495 -1.89 18.36 -11.74
CA LEU A 495 -3.06 17.86 -11.02
C LEU A 495 -4.16 18.93 -10.93
N SER A 496 -5.42 18.51 -10.88
CA SER A 496 -6.53 19.40 -10.61
C SER A 496 -6.49 19.92 -9.17
N LEU A 497 -7.06 21.11 -8.91
CA LEU A 497 -7.14 21.64 -7.54
C LEU A 497 -7.93 20.72 -6.60
N HIS A 498 -8.94 20.01 -7.11
CA HIS A 498 -9.68 19.03 -6.33
C HIS A 498 -8.77 17.87 -5.88
N GLU A 499 -8.01 17.32 -6.81
CA GLU A 499 -7.07 16.22 -6.54
C GLU A 499 -5.97 16.65 -5.57
N ILE A 500 -5.39 17.84 -5.78
CA ILE A 500 -4.36 18.40 -4.87
C ILE A 500 -4.91 18.50 -3.43
N ASN A 501 -6.10 19.05 -3.24
CA ASN A 501 -6.71 19.19 -1.92
C ASN A 501 -6.97 17.82 -1.26
N THR A 502 -7.50 16.87 -2.02
CA THR A 502 -7.77 15.51 -1.54
C THR A 502 -6.47 14.79 -1.13
N GLU A 503 -5.43 14.92 -1.94
CA GLU A 503 -4.14 14.30 -1.67
C GLU A 503 -3.42 14.94 -0.46
N ILE A 504 -3.44 16.26 -0.34
CA ILE A 504 -2.86 16.93 0.83
C ILE A 504 -3.60 16.50 2.11
N ASP A 505 -4.92 16.43 2.11
CA ASP A 505 -5.69 15.94 3.27
C ASP A 505 -5.36 14.48 3.60
N ARG A 506 -5.08 13.65 2.58
CA ARG A 506 -4.60 12.29 2.76
C ARG A 506 -3.20 12.26 3.40
N TYR A 507 -2.26 13.06 2.94
CA TYR A 507 -0.92 13.11 3.52
C TYR A 507 -0.95 13.62 4.96
N ILE A 508 -1.73 14.66 5.26
CA ILE A 508 -1.94 15.15 6.62
C ILE A 508 -2.41 14.03 7.56
N SER A 509 -3.33 13.19 7.08
CA SER A 509 -3.93 12.14 7.90
C SER A 509 -3.08 10.86 7.99
N TRP A 510 -2.13 10.67 7.08
CA TRP A 510 -1.31 9.46 6.98
C TRP A 510 0.20 9.77 6.87
N PRO A 511 0.83 10.21 7.96
CA PRO A 511 2.23 10.67 7.97
C PRO A 511 3.22 9.64 7.43
N GLY A 512 4.12 10.05 6.55
CA GLY A 512 5.22 9.26 6.01
C GLY A 512 4.83 8.26 4.90
N GLN A 513 3.55 7.93 4.71
CA GLN A 513 3.16 6.97 3.67
C GLN A 513 3.49 7.49 2.26
N ALA A 514 3.25 8.77 2.05
CA ALA A 514 3.41 9.41 0.73
C ALA A 514 4.85 9.39 0.22
N VAL A 515 5.85 9.35 1.10
CA VAL A 515 7.27 9.38 0.71
C VAL A 515 7.78 8.04 0.16
N SER A 516 7.08 6.95 0.46
CA SER A 516 7.53 5.59 0.11
C SER A 516 7.71 5.36 -1.39
N TYR A 517 6.86 5.94 -2.22
CA TYR A 517 6.84 5.81 -3.68
C TYR A 517 8.18 6.22 -4.32
N LYS A 518 8.54 7.47 -4.11
CA LYS A 518 9.71 8.05 -4.78
C LYS A 518 11.02 7.57 -4.17
N ILE A 519 11.09 7.38 -2.85
CA ILE A 519 12.27 6.81 -2.18
C ILE A 519 12.51 5.38 -2.68
N GLY A 520 11.46 4.56 -2.82
CA GLY A 520 11.58 3.21 -3.36
C GLY A 520 12.10 3.19 -4.80
N GLU A 521 11.55 4.03 -5.67
CA GLU A 521 11.97 4.14 -7.06
C GLU A 521 13.41 4.61 -7.20
N ILE A 522 13.81 5.66 -6.47
CA ILE A 522 15.18 6.16 -6.46
C ILE A 522 16.15 5.04 -6.10
N LYS A 523 15.86 4.28 -5.03
CA LYS A 523 16.71 3.19 -4.58
C LYS A 523 16.87 2.09 -5.65
N ILE A 524 15.77 1.70 -6.31
CA ILE A 524 15.82 0.70 -7.39
C ILE A 524 16.69 1.20 -8.55
N ARG A 525 16.52 2.46 -8.96
CA ARG A 525 17.33 3.07 -10.05
C ARG A 525 18.81 3.21 -9.69
N GLU A 526 19.12 3.59 -8.45
CA GLU A 526 20.49 3.65 -7.95
C GLU A 526 21.17 2.27 -8.01
N LEU A 527 20.48 1.25 -7.52
CA LEU A 527 20.99 -0.12 -7.52
C LEU A 527 21.17 -0.66 -8.95
N ARG A 528 20.25 -0.33 -9.85
CA ARG A 528 20.37 -0.67 -11.26
C ARG A 528 21.58 0.00 -11.88
N LYS A 529 21.73 1.32 -11.74
CA LYS A 529 22.87 2.08 -12.26
C LYS A 529 24.20 1.56 -11.70
N LYS A 530 24.24 1.16 -10.43
CA LYS A 530 25.41 0.54 -9.80
C LYS A 530 25.73 -0.80 -10.49
N ALA A 531 24.74 -1.66 -10.69
CA ALA A 531 24.91 -2.95 -11.34
C ALA A 531 25.37 -2.81 -12.80
N GLU A 532 24.76 -1.91 -13.57
CA GLU A 532 25.17 -1.59 -14.94
C GLU A 532 26.64 -1.13 -15.02
N LYS A 533 27.05 -0.24 -14.11
CA LYS A 533 28.41 0.29 -14.07
C LYS A 533 29.45 -0.77 -13.70
N GLU A 534 29.15 -1.61 -12.69
CA GLU A 534 30.12 -2.56 -12.17
C GLU A 534 30.22 -3.85 -12.99
N LEU A 535 29.15 -4.25 -13.66
CA LEU A 535 29.12 -5.46 -14.50
C LEU A 535 29.46 -5.17 -15.98
N GLY A 536 29.26 -3.95 -16.48
CA GLY A 536 29.51 -3.61 -17.87
C GLY A 536 28.78 -4.56 -18.83
N ASP A 537 29.52 -5.18 -19.76
CA ASP A 537 28.95 -6.10 -20.76
C ASP A 537 28.36 -7.40 -20.17
N LYS A 538 28.61 -7.69 -18.89
CA LYS A 538 27.99 -8.83 -18.17
C LYS A 538 26.64 -8.49 -17.58
N PHE A 539 26.20 -7.23 -17.60
CA PHE A 539 24.90 -6.84 -17.08
C PHE A 539 23.77 -7.36 -17.96
N ASP A 540 22.82 -8.08 -17.36
CA ASP A 540 21.55 -8.46 -18.00
C ASP A 540 20.40 -7.91 -17.15
N ILE A 541 19.58 -7.04 -17.73
CA ILE A 541 18.42 -6.42 -17.06
C ILE A 541 17.45 -7.47 -16.51
N ARG A 542 17.33 -8.62 -17.15
CA ARG A 542 16.46 -9.72 -16.70
C ARG A 542 17.00 -10.39 -15.44
N ASP A 543 18.33 -10.47 -15.29
CA ASP A 543 18.98 -10.95 -14.06
C ASP A 543 18.78 -9.97 -12.92
N PHE A 544 18.95 -8.69 -13.20
CA PHE A 544 18.70 -7.63 -12.22
C PHE A 544 17.25 -7.69 -11.68
N HIS A 545 16.25 -7.75 -12.55
CA HIS A 545 14.86 -7.86 -12.16
C HIS A 545 14.56 -9.18 -11.41
N GLU A 546 15.17 -10.28 -11.84
CA GLU A 546 15.06 -11.56 -11.12
C GLU A 546 15.61 -11.47 -9.70
N VAL A 547 16.75 -10.78 -9.50
CA VAL A 547 17.36 -10.59 -8.15
C VAL A 547 16.40 -9.82 -7.23
N ILE A 548 15.74 -8.77 -7.74
CA ILE A 548 14.79 -7.98 -6.95
C ILE A 548 13.53 -8.79 -6.62
N LEU A 549 12.93 -9.47 -7.60
CA LEU A 549 11.58 -10.02 -7.48
C LEU A 549 11.51 -11.44 -6.91
N LYS A 550 12.52 -12.29 -7.15
CA LYS A 550 12.47 -13.74 -6.80
C LYS A 550 12.36 -14.05 -5.32
N ARG A 551 12.62 -13.10 -4.44
CA ARG A 551 12.54 -13.26 -2.99
C ARG A 551 11.23 -12.73 -2.41
N GLY A 552 10.37 -12.17 -3.27
CA GLY A 552 9.16 -11.45 -2.87
C GLY A 552 9.49 -10.08 -2.27
N THR A 553 8.51 -9.48 -1.61
CA THR A 553 8.68 -8.18 -0.94
C THR A 553 9.75 -8.25 0.14
N VAL A 554 10.71 -7.34 0.07
CA VAL A 554 11.79 -7.17 1.07
C VAL A 554 11.96 -5.68 1.40
N THR A 555 12.69 -5.35 2.47
CA THR A 555 13.11 -3.98 2.75
C THR A 555 14.11 -3.50 1.69
N LEU A 556 14.21 -2.18 1.50
CA LEU A 556 15.18 -1.61 0.54
C LEU A 556 16.63 -1.95 0.94
N THR A 557 16.90 -2.08 2.23
CA THR A 557 18.21 -2.52 2.74
C THR A 557 18.53 -3.96 2.30
N ILE A 558 17.57 -4.89 2.45
CA ILE A 558 17.75 -6.28 1.98
C ILE A 558 17.88 -6.32 0.45
N MET A 559 17.12 -5.49 -0.26
CA MET A 559 17.24 -5.38 -1.73
C MET A 559 18.66 -4.98 -2.14
N GLU A 560 19.24 -3.99 -1.46
CA GLU A 560 20.62 -3.54 -1.70
C GLU A 560 21.61 -4.70 -1.49
N GLU A 561 21.52 -5.40 -0.36
CA GLU A 561 22.38 -6.57 -0.09
C GLU A 561 22.26 -7.66 -1.17
N LEU A 562 21.05 -7.89 -1.70
CA LEU A 562 20.83 -8.88 -2.76
C LEU A 562 21.47 -8.47 -4.08
N VAL A 563 21.37 -7.18 -4.44
CA VAL A 563 21.99 -6.65 -5.65
C VAL A 563 23.52 -6.61 -5.52
N GLU A 564 24.07 -6.26 -4.36
CA GLU A 564 25.51 -6.32 -4.11
C GLU A 564 26.07 -7.74 -4.24
N LYS A 565 25.37 -8.73 -3.70
CA LYS A 565 25.73 -10.15 -3.86
C LYS A 565 25.69 -10.58 -5.33
N TYR A 566 24.71 -10.13 -6.08
CA TYR A 566 24.61 -10.39 -7.52
C TYR A 566 25.81 -9.80 -8.26
N ILE A 567 26.15 -8.54 -8.03
CA ILE A 567 27.31 -7.88 -8.63
C ILE A 567 28.59 -8.65 -8.32
N ASN A 568 28.84 -8.95 -7.04
CA ASN A 568 30.06 -9.65 -6.60
C ASN A 568 30.18 -11.06 -7.19
N SER A 569 29.06 -11.80 -7.29
CA SER A 569 29.08 -13.16 -7.86
C SER A 569 29.28 -13.19 -9.39
N SER A 570 28.82 -12.14 -10.09
CA SER A 570 28.94 -12.04 -11.54
C SER A 570 30.25 -11.38 -12.00
N SER A 571 30.94 -10.68 -11.09
CA SER A 571 32.24 -10.03 -11.35
C SER A 571 33.42 -10.98 -11.17
N SER A 572 33.26 -12.10 -10.42
CA SER A 572 34.34 -13.07 -10.23
C SER A 572 34.72 -13.72 -11.57
N PRO A 573 36.01 -13.81 -11.92
CA PRO A 573 36.43 -14.60 -13.09
C PRO A 573 36.14 -16.08 -12.80
N ASP A 574 35.66 -16.82 -13.82
CA ASP A 574 35.55 -18.29 -13.81
C ASP A 574 36.89 -18.96 -13.53
#